data_beead008430a6a82820553a6c4a9df4c
#
_entry.id   beead008430a6a82820553a6c4a9df4c
#
_cell.length_a   1.000
_cell.length_b   1.000
_cell.length_c   1.000
_cell.angle_alpha   90.00
_cell.angle_beta   90.00
_cell.angle_gamma   90.00
#
_symmetry.space_group_name_H-M   'P 1'
#
loop_
_entity.id
_entity.type
_entity.pdbx_description
1 polymer ?
#
loop_
_entity_poly.entity_id
_entity_poly.type
_entity_poly.pdbx_seq_one_letter_code
_entity_poly.pdbx_strand_id
1 'polypeptide(L)'
;MRRDHFTVAARHVSSDEPTVPALTIEYNGPEETLTEQLTNRDGELFVANNVDAAFRLQDDRDNEDATGVFSLTHRITGGYLLEVNAGADAVLSLIDAAHDRSEDDARYRIRIERTGGEPLIYEMDALLVYDNEGDLLRQHSLIPSGVEL
;
A
#
# COMPACT_ATOMS: atom_id res chain seq x y z
N MET A 1 -11.02 3.05 -12.88
CA MET A 1 -9.82 3.91 -12.76
C MET A 1 -8.66 3.26 -13.50
N ARG A 2 -7.80 4.07 -14.05
CA ARG A 2 -6.60 3.58 -14.72
C ARG A 2 -5.40 3.71 -13.78
N ARG A 3 -4.48 2.74 -13.87
CA ARG A 3 -3.25 2.76 -13.05
C ARG A 3 -2.34 3.96 -13.37
N ASP A 4 -2.41 4.51 -14.58
CA ASP A 4 -1.63 5.68 -14.99
C ASP A 4 -2.14 7.00 -14.41
N HIS A 5 -3.32 7.01 -13.77
CA HIS A 5 -3.81 8.16 -13.03
C HIS A 5 -3.16 8.32 -11.65
N PHE A 6 -2.26 7.43 -11.28
CA PHE A 6 -1.65 7.41 -9.95
C PHE A 6 -0.14 7.60 -10.02
N THR A 7 0.39 8.32 -9.04
CA THR A 7 1.83 8.43 -8.80
C THR A 7 2.09 7.97 -7.38
N VAL A 8 3.11 7.13 -7.19
CA VAL A 8 3.40 6.53 -5.90
C VAL A 8 4.81 6.89 -5.44
N ALA A 9 4.96 7.30 -4.18
CA ALA A 9 6.25 7.60 -3.58
C ALA A 9 6.26 7.17 -2.11
N ALA A 10 7.40 6.65 -1.65
CA ALA A 10 7.60 6.35 -0.23
C ALA A 10 8.11 7.60 0.49
N ARG A 11 7.61 7.84 1.71
CA ARG A 11 7.97 8.97 2.56
C ARG A 11 8.34 8.46 3.95
N HIS A 12 9.21 9.20 4.64
CA HIS A 12 9.61 8.91 6.01
C HIS A 12 10.20 7.50 6.16
N VAL A 13 11.02 7.10 5.19
CA VAL A 13 11.62 5.76 5.18
C VAL A 13 13.00 5.71 5.81
N SER A 14 13.49 6.83 6.33
CA SER A 14 14.74 6.87 7.09
C SER A 14 14.51 6.33 8.50
N SER A 15 15.39 5.46 8.98
CA SER A 15 15.30 4.91 10.34
C SER A 15 15.44 5.97 11.43
N ASP A 16 16.00 7.14 11.09
CA ASP A 16 16.17 8.26 12.03
C ASP A 16 14.92 9.13 12.17
N GLU A 17 13.91 8.91 11.31
CA GLU A 17 12.70 9.72 11.36
C GLU A 17 11.73 9.17 12.43
N PRO A 18 11.18 10.07 13.29
CA PRO A 18 10.21 9.63 14.29
C PRO A 18 8.83 9.31 13.69
N THR A 19 8.58 9.76 12.47
CA THR A 19 7.29 9.57 11.81
C THR A 19 7.18 8.17 11.22
N VAL A 20 5.96 7.61 11.26
CA VAL A 20 5.67 6.32 10.65
C VAL A 20 5.91 6.40 9.14
N PRO A 21 6.59 5.42 8.53
CA PRO A 21 6.80 5.45 7.08
C PRO A 21 5.47 5.44 6.34
N ALA A 22 5.43 6.12 5.22
CA ALA A 22 4.19 6.30 4.45
C ALA A 22 4.40 6.03 2.97
N LEU A 23 3.40 5.38 2.36
CA LEU A 23 3.29 5.27 0.93
C LEU A 23 2.29 6.32 0.48
N THR A 24 2.75 7.32 -0.26
CA THR A 24 1.92 8.41 -0.75
C THR A 24 1.48 8.10 -2.17
N ILE A 25 0.18 8.06 -2.38
CA ILE A 25 -0.44 7.80 -3.67
C ILE A 25 -1.15 9.09 -4.11
N GLU A 26 -0.67 9.69 -5.19
CA GLU A 26 -1.31 10.87 -5.78
C GLU A 26 -2.26 10.42 -6.88
N TYR A 27 -3.51 10.81 -6.79
CA TYR A 27 -4.52 10.50 -7.77
C TYR A 27 -4.81 11.70 -8.65
N ASN A 28 -4.63 11.53 -9.95
CA ASN A 28 -4.79 12.58 -10.96
C ASN A 28 -6.00 12.36 -11.89
N GLY A 29 -6.85 11.40 -11.55
CA GLY A 29 -8.06 11.09 -12.32
C GLY A 29 -9.31 11.79 -11.76
N PRO A 30 -10.50 11.43 -12.25
CA PRO A 30 -11.75 11.97 -11.73
C PRO A 30 -11.96 11.62 -10.26
N GLU A 31 -12.19 12.63 -9.42
CA GLU A 31 -12.33 12.47 -7.98
C GLU A 31 -13.51 11.56 -7.60
N GLU A 32 -14.62 11.70 -8.30
CA GLU A 32 -15.82 10.90 -8.05
C GLU A 32 -15.56 9.40 -8.18
N THR A 33 -14.75 9.02 -9.17
CA THR A 33 -14.40 7.61 -9.41
C THR A 33 -13.62 7.03 -8.23
N LEU A 34 -12.65 7.79 -7.71
CA LEU A 34 -11.87 7.35 -6.56
C LEU A 34 -12.74 7.20 -5.31
N THR A 35 -13.59 8.19 -5.05
CA THR A 35 -14.48 8.19 -3.90
C THR A 35 -15.45 7.01 -3.95
N GLU A 36 -16.02 6.72 -5.11
CA GLU A 36 -16.91 5.57 -5.29
C GLU A 36 -16.22 4.25 -4.98
N GLN A 37 -14.97 4.08 -5.43
CA GLN A 37 -14.22 2.85 -5.19
C GLN A 37 -13.90 2.63 -3.71
N LEU A 38 -13.71 3.71 -2.96
CA LEU A 38 -13.32 3.65 -1.55
C LEU A 38 -14.49 3.81 -0.59
N THR A 39 -15.71 3.75 -1.10
CA THR A 39 -16.94 3.93 -0.33
C THR A 39 -17.74 2.64 -0.33
N ASN A 40 -18.33 2.29 0.83
CA ASN A 40 -19.19 1.13 0.95
C ASN A 40 -20.62 1.42 0.45
N ARG A 41 -21.50 0.43 0.54
CA ARG A 41 -22.90 0.55 0.08
C ARG A 41 -23.69 1.63 0.81
N ASP A 42 -23.31 1.93 2.04
CA ASP A 42 -23.99 2.93 2.88
C ASP A 42 -23.46 4.34 2.64
N GLY A 43 -22.54 4.52 1.71
CA GLY A 43 -21.94 5.82 1.40
C GLY A 43 -20.81 6.23 2.32
N GLU A 44 -20.31 5.32 3.15
CA GLU A 44 -19.22 5.59 4.07
C GLU A 44 -17.89 5.12 3.49
N LEU A 45 -16.83 5.89 3.71
CA LEU A 45 -15.48 5.50 3.30
C LEU A 45 -15.02 4.26 4.07
N PHE A 46 -14.36 3.33 3.39
CA PHE A 46 -13.73 2.20 4.06
C PHE A 46 -12.66 2.71 5.02
N VAL A 47 -12.51 2.02 6.15
CA VAL A 47 -11.46 2.28 7.13
C VAL A 47 -10.41 1.17 7.07
N ALA A 48 -9.27 1.38 7.72
CA ALA A 48 -8.14 0.45 7.66
C ALA A 48 -8.53 -1.00 8.02
N ASN A 49 -9.45 -1.19 8.95
CA ASN A 49 -9.90 -2.52 9.36
C ASN A 49 -10.67 -3.28 8.28
N ASN A 50 -11.14 -2.59 7.25
CA ASN A 50 -11.88 -3.20 6.13
C ASN A 50 -11.00 -3.50 4.92
N VAL A 51 -9.72 -3.13 4.96
CA VAL A 51 -8.85 -3.09 3.79
C VAL A 51 -7.60 -3.92 4.01
N ASP A 52 -7.22 -4.69 3.01
CA ASP A 52 -5.93 -5.38 2.98
C ASP A 52 -5.06 -4.79 1.86
N ALA A 53 -3.76 -4.77 2.09
CA ALA A 53 -2.79 -4.26 1.13
C ALA A 53 -1.86 -5.38 0.66
N ALA A 54 -1.53 -5.35 -0.62
CA ALA A 54 -0.58 -6.29 -1.21
C ALA A 54 0.21 -5.62 -2.33
N PHE A 55 1.41 -6.14 -2.58
CA PHE A 55 2.25 -5.71 -3.68
C PHE A 55 2.76 -6.93 -4.42
N ARG A 56 2.60 -6.94 -5.74
CA ARG A 56 3.08 -8.03 -6.58
C ARG A 56 4.08 -7.49 -7.59
N LEU A 57 5.30 -8.01 -7.54
CA LEU A 57 6.34 -7.65 -8.49
C LEU A 57 5.97 -8.14 -9.90
N GLN A 58 6.24 -7.31 -10.89
CA GLN A 58 6.07 -7.66 -12.31
C GLN A 58 7.39 -8.00 -12.97
N ASP A 59 8.51 -7.63 -12.33
CA ASP A 59 9.86 -7.89 -12.79
C ASP A 59 10.64 -8.65 -11.73
N ASP A 60 11.81 -9.18 -12.11
CA ASP A 60 12.71 -9.78 -11.15
C ASP A 60 13.12 -8.73 -10.11
N ARG A 61 13.07 -9.10 -8.84
CA ARG A 61 13.44 -8.26 -7.71
C ARG A 61 14.86 -7.67 -7.82
N ASP A 62 15.77 -8.38 -8.46
CA ASP A 62 17.16 -7.96 -8.64
C ASP A 62 17.32 -6.88 -9.72
N ASN A 63 16.28 -6.60 -10.48
CA ASN A 63 16.27 -5.54 -11.47
C ASN A 63 16.13 -4.19 -10.76
N GLU A 64 17.05 -3.27 -11.00
CA GLU A 64 17.02 -1.94 -10.37
C GLU A 64 15.76 -1.13 -10.74
N ASP A 65 15.21 -1.37 -11.92
CA ASP A 65 14.02 -0.68 -12.42
C ASP A 65 12.75 -1.52 -12.20
N ALA A 66 12.81 -2.51 -11.33
CA ALA A 66 11.67 -3.38 -11.07
C ALA A 66 10.45 -2.58 -10.64
N THR A 67 9.30 -2.95 -11.19
CA THR A 67 8.01 -2.37 -10.86
C THR A 67 7.05 -3.47 -10.44
N GLY A 68 5.92 -3.06 -9.91
CA GLY A 68 4.86 -4.00 -9.55
C GLY A 68 3.53 -3.27 -9.39
N VAL A 69 2.54 -4.03 -8.94
CA VAL A 69 1.20 -3.51 -8.69
C VAL A 69 0.94 -3.52 -7.20
N PHE A 70 0.70 -2.34 -6.64
CA PHE A 70 0.22 -2.18 -5.27
C PHE A 70 -1.30 -2.17 -5.31
N SER A 71 -1.94 -2.98 -4.47
CA SER A 71 -3.41 -3.07 -4.46
C SER A 71 -3.97 -2.97 -3.05
N LEU A 72 -5.16 -2.37 -2.96
CA LEU A 72 -6.00 -2.40 -1.78
C LEU A 72 -7.24 -3.22 -2.13
N THR A 73 -7.58 -4.17 -1.25
CA THR A 73 -8.73 -5.03 -1.45
C THR A 73 -9.65 -4.96 -0.23
N HIS A 74 -10.93 -5.22 -0.46
CA HIS A 74 -11.88 -5.33 0.64
C HIS A 74 -11.64 -6.65 1.39
N ARG A 75 -11.45 -6.58 2.69
CA ARG A 75 -11.06 -7.73 3.51
C ARG A 75 -12.03 -8.90 3.44
N ILE A 76 -13.32 -8.62 3.39
CA ILE A 76 -14.35 -9.67 3.41
C ILE A 76 -14.61 -10.24 2.03
N THR A 77 -14.76 -9.38 1.01
CA THR A 77 -15.14 -9.82 -0.34
C THR A 77 -13.96 -10.16 -1.23
N GLY A 78 -12.76 -9.65 -0.91
CA GLY A 78 -11.58 -9.76 -1.77
C GLY A 78 -11.61 -8.89 -3.00
N GLY A 79 -12.65 -8.06 -3.16
CA GLY A 79 -12.76 -7.17 -4.32
C GLY A 79 -11.73 -6.05 -4.31
N TYR A 80 -11.21 -5.73 -5.48
CA TYR A 80 -10.22 -4.65 -5.59
C TYR A 80 -10.87 -3.29 -5.40
N LEU A 81 -10.29 -2.50 -4.48
CA LEU A 81 -10.68 -1.12 -4.25
C LEU A 81 -9.79 -0.18 -5.05
N LEU A 82 -8.52 -0.52 -5.18
CA LEU A 82 -7.52 0.32 -5.82
C LEU A 82 -6.37 -0.56 -6.31
N GLU A 83 -5.89 -0.30 -7.53
CA GLU A 83 -4.67 -0.90 -8.06
C GLU A 83 -3.83 0.20 -8.68
N VAL A 84 -2.56 0.27 -8.29
CA VAL A 84 -1.64 1.28 -8.80
C VAL A 84 -0.30 0.66 -9.14
N ASN A 85 0.35 1.19 -10.17
CA ASN A 85 1.72 0.81 -10.49
C ASN A 85 2.67 1.52 -9.51
N ALA A 86 3.64 0.79 -8.99
CA ALA A 86 4.62 1.35 -8.07
C ALA A 86 6.00 0.77 -8.36
N GLY A 87 7.04 1.56 -8.14
CA GLY A 87 8.40 1.07 -8.18
C GLY A 87 8.67 0.13 -7.01
N ALA A 88 9.39 -0.94 -7.25
CA ALA A 88 9.73 -1.89 -6.19
C ALA A 88 10.54 -1.22 -5.08
N ASP A 89 11.44 -0.30 -5.44
CA ASP A 89 12.26 0.42 -4.46
C ASP A 89 11.42 1.16 -3.44
N ALA A 90 10.35 1.81 -3.88
CA ALA A 90 9.47 2.57 -2.97
C ALA A 90 8.81 1.64 -1.96
N VAL A 91 8.27 0.53 -2.42
CA VAL A 91 7.54 -0.41 -1.55
C VAL A 91 8.50 -1.15 -0.63
N LEU A 92 9.63 -1.63 -1.15
CA LEU A 92 10.60 -2.37 -0.34
C LEU A 92 11.27 -1.47 0.71
N SER A 93 11.54 -0.20 0.37
CA SER A 93 12.07 0.78 1.34
C SER A 93 11.08 1.06 2.46
N LEU A 94 9.80 1.14 2.13
CA LEU A 94 8.74 1.30 3.11
C LEU A 94 8.73 0.14 4.10
N ILE A 95 8.83 -1.07 3.60
CA ILE A 95 8.80 -2.29 4.42
C ILE A 95 10.03 -2.36 5.33
N ASP A 96 11.21 -2.07 4.77
CA ASP A 96 12.45 -2.06 5.55
C ASP A 96 12.39 -1.03 6.68
N ALA A 97 11.87 0.16 6.39
CA ALA A 97 11.71 1.20 7.40
C ALA A 97 10.74 0.76 8.51
N ALA A 98 9.67 0.07 8.15
CA ALA A 98 8.72 -0.44 9.14
C ALA A 98 9.34 -1.56 9.98
N HIS A 99 10.16 -2.44 9.38
CA HIS A 99 10.88 -3.49 10.11
C HIS A 99 11.90 -2.92 11.09
N ASP A 100 12.53 -1.80 10.77
CA ASP A 100 13.51 -1.14 11.64
C ASP A 100 12.88 -0.52 12.89
N ARG A 101 11.57 -0.34 12.90
CA ARG A 101 10.82 0.02 14.09
C ARG A 101 10.66 -1.24 14.94
N SER A 102 10.22 -1.08 16.20
CA SER A 102 10.00 -2.26 17.06
C SER A 102 8.91 -3.17 16.47
N GLU A 103 8.99 -4.48 16.74
CA GLU A 103 7.98 -5.43 16.25
C GLU A 103 6.55 -5.04 16.63
N ASP A 104 6.41 -4.40 17.79
CA ASP A 104 5.09 -3.94 18.26
C ASP A 104 4.61 -2.67 17.55
N ASP A 105 5.49 -2.02 16.78
CA ASP A 105 5.19 -0.74 16.13
C ASP A 105 5.57 -0.77 14.64
N ALA A 106 5.56 -1.94 14.03
CA ALA A 106 5.86 -2.12 12.61
C ALA A 106 4.63 -1.72 11.78
N ARG A 107 4.34 -0.42 11.77
CA ARG A 107 3.21 0.17 11.06
C ARG A 107 3.67 1.05 9.91
N TYR A 108 2.77 1.26 8.97
CA TYR A 108 2.98 2.20 7.89
C TYR A 108 1.66 2.88 7.56
N ARG A 109 1.73 3.98 6.82
CA ARG A 109 0.53 4.70 6.38
C ARG A 109 0.42 4.65 4.87
N ILE A 110 -0.81 4.54 4.41
CA ILE A 110 -1.14 4.76 3.02
C ILE A 110 -1.87 6.09 2.96
N ARG A 111 -1.26 7.06 2.27
CA ARG A 111 -1.83 8.39 2.12
C ARG A 111 -2.25 8.56 0.66
N ILE A 112 -3.53 8.71 0.44
CA ILE A 112 -4.07 8.92 -0.91
C ILE A 112 -4.42 10.40 -1.05
N GLU A 113 -3.63 11.11 -1.85
CA GLU A 113 -3.87 12.51 -2.13
C GLU A 113 -4.79 12.64 -3.32
N ARG A 114 -5.78 13.51 -3.21
CA ARG A 114 -6.78 13.73 -4.24
C ARG A 114 -6.97 15.22 -4.47
N THR A 115 -7.35 15.57 -5.70
CA THR A 115 -7.59 16.95 -6.10
C THR A 115 -8.88 17.45 -5.46
N GLY A 116 -8.81 18.58 -4.76
CA GLY A 116 -9.99 19.23 -4.21
C GLY A 116 -10.55 18.65 -2.91
N GLY A 117 -9.86 17.70 -2.29
CA GLY A 117 -10.31 17.10 -1.03
C GLY A 117 -9.16 16.83 -0.08
N GLU A 118 -9.49 16.50 1.16
CA GLU A 118 -8.49 16.09 2.14
C GLU A 118 -7.94 14.71 1.78
N PRO A 119 -6.65 14.43 2.10
CA PRO A 119 -6.09 13.11 1.83
C PRO A 119 -6.78 12.04 2.67
N LEU A 120 -6.88 10.84 2.08
CA LEU A 120 -7.35 9.66 2.79
C LEU A 120 -6.13 8.97 3.41
N ILE A 121 -6.19 8.65 4.69
CA ILE A 121 -5.08 8.05 5.40
C ILE A 121 -5.51 6.72 6.02
N TYR A 122 -4.78 5.65 5.69
CA TYR A 122 -4.98 4.33 6.25
C TYR A 122 -3.72 3.93 7.02
N GLU A 123 -3.85 3.66 8.33
CA GLU A 123 -2.77 3.09 9.11
C GLU A 123 -2.87 1.57 9.03
N MET A 124 -1.80 0.94 8.54
CA MET A 124 -1.76 -0.48 8.24
C MET A 124 -0.62 -1.16 9.00
N ASP A 125 -0.78 -2.43 9.31
CA ASP A 125 0.23 -3.25 9.94
C ASP A 125 0.62 -4.46 9.11
N ALA A 126 -0.04 -4.68 8.00
CA ALA A 126 0.23 -5.81 7.12
C ALA A 126 0.43 -5.34 5.68
N LEU A 127 1.41 -5.93 5.01
CA LEU A 127 1.62 -5.75 3.57
C LEU A 127 2.27 -7.02 3.05
N LEU A 128 1.55 -7.75 2.23
CA LEU A 128 2.06 -8.98 1.63
C LEU A 128 2.71 -8.67 0.29
N VAL A 129 3.95 -9.14 0.10
CA VAL A 129 4.71 -8.93 -1.13
C VAL A 129 4.90 -10.27 -1.83
N TYR A 130 4.54 -10.31 -3.12
CA TYR A 130 4.68 -11.49 -3.98
C TYR A 130 5.69 -11.20 -5.08
N ASP A 131 6.45 -12.22 -5.47
CA ASP A 131 7.38 -12.09 -6.58
C ASP A 131 6.64 -12.17 -7.93
N ASN A 132 7.40 -12.08 -9.04
CA ASN A 132 6.81 -12.10 -10.38
C ASN A 132 6.24 -13.47 -10.78
N GLU A 133 6.50 -14.51 -10.00
CA GLU A 133 5.91 -15.84 -10.16
C GLU A 133 4.69 -16.06 -9.26
N GLY A 134 4.39 -15.10 -8.39
CA GLY A 134 3.25 -15.16 -7.48
C GLY A 134 3.56 -15.81 -6.13
N ASP A 135 4.83 -16.04 -5.82
CA ASP A 135 5.23 -16.63 -4.55
C ASP A 135 5.40 -15.55 -3.48
N LEU A 136 4.95 -15.84 -2.28
CA LEU A 136 5.03 -14.89 -1.15
C LEU A 136 6.48 -14.72 -0.70
N LEU A 137 6.91 -13.46 -0.64
CA LEU A 137 8.24 -13.08 -0.13
C LEU A 137 8.10 -12.64 1.34
N ARG A 138 8.14 -13.60 2.27
CA ARG A 138 7.92 -13.35 3.70
C ARG A 138 8.90 -12.34 4.28
N GLN A 139 10.17 -12.41 3.88
CA GLN A 139 11.21 -11.51 4.40
C GLN A 139 11.03 -10.07 3.95
N HIS A 140 10.29 -9.85 2.86
CA HIS A 140 10.01 -8.53 2.31
C HIS A 140 8.56 -8.12 2.52
N SER A 141 7.84 -8.83 3.41
CA SER A 141 6.45 -8.54 3.76
C SER A 141 6.36 -8.08 5.19
N LEU A 142 5.29 -7.34 5.52
CA LEU A 142 4.93 -7.01 6.89
C LEU A 142 3.81 -7.95 7.31
N ILE A 143 4.11 -8.84 8.24
CA ILE A 143 3.15 -9.82 8.75
C ILE A 143 3.00 -9.58 10.24
N PRO A 144 1.79 -9.17 10.70
CA PRO A 144 1.58 -8.91 12.12
C PRO A 144 1.83 -10.13 12.99
N SER A 145 2.29 -9.89 14.20
CA SER A 145 2.52 -10.95 15.18
C SER A 145 1.21 -11.70 15.44
N GLY A 146 1.29 -13.03 15.45
CA GLY A 146 0.13 -13.88 15.67
C GLY A 146 -0.68 -14.23 14.42
N VAL A 147 -0.31 -13.70 13.27
CA VAL A 147 -0.94 -14.06 11.99
C VAL A 147 -0.18 -15.23 11.38
N GLU A 148 -0.90 -16.28 11.04
CA GLU A 148 -0.35 -17.43 10.34
C GLU A 148 -0.76 -17.37 8.86
N LEU A 149 0.19 -17.64 8.00
CA LEU A 149 -0.04 -17.65 6.55
C LEU A 149 0.21 -19.02 5.96
#